data_fefba22f45d4ba1f5c0123560e4d0852
#
_entry.id   fefba22f45d4ba1f5c0123560e4d0852
#
_cell.length_a   1.000
_cell.length_b   1.000
_cell.length_c   1.000
_cell.angle_alpha   90.00
_cell.angle_beta   90.00
_cell.angle_gamma   90.00
#
_symmetry.space_group_name_H-M   'P 1'
#
loop_
_entity.id
_entity.type
_entity.pdbx_description
1 polymer ?
#
loop_
_entity_poly.entity_id
_entity_poly.type
_entity_poly.pdbx_seq_one_letter_code
_entity_poly.pdbx_strand_id
1 'polypeptide(L)'
;MDAADATLIQPRPQAGIGEQGEVVGIFPEGTRSLTPGLLRANPGVALLVARSGAPILPVAVTGTERLDSVAHFLFARPRGARVRVVIGKPFRPSVPTGKLDHQALADQIMVELAKLLPPAYRGAYADAVAIEDSRLQNPD
;
A
#
# COMPACT_ATOMS: atom_id res chain seq x y z
N MET A 1 -23.01 16.07 -3.36
CA MET A 1 -22.91 15.14 -2.22
C MET A 1 -21.48 14.71 -2.12
N ASP A 2 -20.82 15.22 -1.11
CA ASP A 2 -19.41 15.42 -1.00
C ASP A 2 -18.63 14.11 -0.94
N ALA A 3 -17.60 14.02 -1.79
CA ALA A 3 -16.56 13.03 -1.66
C ALA A 3 -15.98 13.20 -0.25
N ALA A 4 -16.28 12.23 0.62
CA ALA A 4 -15.73 12.18 1.95
C ALA A 4 -14.20 12.22 1.83
N ASP A 5 -13.70 13.34 2.22
CA ASP A 5 -12.33 13.69 2.50
C ASP A 5 -11.59 12.49 3.09
N ALA A 6 -10.85 11.79 2.24
CA ALA A 6 -9.82 10.92 2.73
C ALA A 6 -8.80 11.89 3.35
N THR A 7 -8.95 12.15 4.62
CA THR A 7 -7.96 12.90 5.40
C THR A 7 -6.66 12.12 5.29
N LEU A 8 -5.91 12.45 4.24
CA LEU A 8 -4.49 12.21 4.24
C LEU A 8 -3.99 12.95 5.48
N ILE A 9 -3.60 12.22 6.50
CA ILE A 9 -2.81 12.78 7.58
C ILE A 9 -1.53 13.23 6.88
N GLN A 10 -1.54 14.49 6.43
CA GLN A 10 -0.33 15.11 5.92
C GLN A 10 0.56 15.34 7.12
N PRO A 11 1.68 14.66 7.23
CA PRO A 11 2.64 15.01 8.26
C PRO A 11 3.05 16.46 8.04
N ARG A 12 2.90 17.29 9.06
CA ARG A 12 3.43 18.66 9.03
C ARG A 12 4.92 18.58 8.69
N PRO A 13 5.42 19.32 7.70
CA PRO A 13 6.82 19.28 7.29
C PRO A 13 7.72 20.09 8.24
N GLN A 14 7.76 19.75 9.52
CA GLN A 14 8.63 20.41 10.49
C GLN A 14 9.12 19.38 11.52
N ALA A 15 10.09 18.66 11.17
CA ALA A 15 10.98 17.75 11.84
C ALA A 15 11.09 16.47 11.05
N GLY A 16 12.26 15.92 10.90
CA GLY A 16 12.48 14.74 10.08
C GLY A 16 11.57 13.60 10.52
N ILE A 17 10.78 13.09 9.59
CA ILE A 17 9.94 11.91 9.82
C ILE A 17 10.88 10.79 10.28
N GLY A 18 10.69 10.30 11.49
CA GLY A 18 11.48 9.21 12.06
C GLY A 18 12.54 9.61 13.09
N GLU A 19 12.80 10.90 13.31
CA GLU A 19 13.80 11.33 14.32
C GLU A 19 13.31 11.17 15.77
N GLN A 20 12.01 11.01 16.00
CA GLN A 20 11.40 10.86 17.32
C GLN A 20 10.74 9.51 17.57
N GLY A 21 11.00 8.50 16.73
CA GLY A 21 10.38 7.19 16.89
C GLY A 21 8.90 7.15 16.50
N GLU A 22 8.44 8.10 15.72
CA GLU A 22 7.06 8.18 15.25
C GLU A 22 6.78 7.16 14.16
N VAL A 23 5.54 6.64 14.12
CA VAL A 23 5.04 5.77 13.08
C VAL A 23 4.04 6.54 12.22
N VAL A 24 4.26 6.54 10.91
CA VAL A 24 3.37 7.19 9.95
C VAL A 24 2.64 6.14 9.12
N GLY A 25 1.30 6.16 9.15
CA GLY A 25 0.47 5.33 8.28
C GLY A 25 0.21 6.01 6.95
N ILE A 26 0.43 5.29 5.85
CA ILE A 26 0.26 5.81 4.49
C ILE A 26 -0.54 4.82 3.67
N PHE A 27 -1.51 5.33 2.89
CA PHE A 27 -2.18 4.59 1.84
C PHE A 27 -1.54 4.97 0.50
N PRO A 28 -0.69 4.11 -0.08
CA PRO A 28 0.14 4.49 -1.23
C PRO A 28 -0.64 4.71 -2.52
N GLU A 29 -1.86 4.22 -2.60
CA GLU A 29 -2.77 4.45 -3.74
C GLU A 29 -3.34 5.89 -3.76
N GLY A 30 -3.35 6.57 -2.62
CA GLY A 30 -3.87 7.94 -2.47
C GLY A 30 -5.38 8.08 -2.65
N THR A 31 -6.10 7.00 -2.88
CA THR A 31 -7.55 6.96 -3.05
C THR A 31 -8.12 5.61 -2.61
N ARG A 32 -9.44 5.54 -2.47
CA ARG A 32 -10.15 4.28 -2.29
C ARG A 32 -10.30 3.56 -3.63
N SER A 33 -9.93 2.30 -3.69
CA SER A 33 -10.29 1.46 -4.83
C SER A 33 -11.76 1.08 -4.74
N LEU A 34 -12.49 1.24 -5.85
CA LEU A 34 -13.87 0.76 -5.99
C LEU A 34 -13.93 -0.71 -6.42
N THR A 35 -12.78 -1.27 -6.75
CA THR A 35 -12.60 -2.68 -7.15
C THR A 35 -11.62 -3.36 -6.21
N PRO A 36 -11.68 -4.68 -6.03
CA PRO A 36 -10.81 -5.39 -5.09
C PRO A 36 -9.33 -5.48 -5.50
N GLY A 37 -8.87 -4.78 -6.54
CA GLY A 37 -7.48 -4.78 -6.99
C GLY A 37 -6.71 -3.52 -6.56
N LEU A 38 -5.39 -3.67 -6.33
CA LEU A 38 -4.51 -2.53 -6.11
C LEU A 38 -4.49 -1.59 -7.32
N LEU A 39 -4.64 -0.31 -7.05
CA LEU A 39 -4.41 0.75 -8.01
C LEU A 39 -2.92 1.08 -8.11
N ARG A 40 -2.54 1.82 -9.15
CA ARG A 40 -1.17 2.29 -9.28
C ARG A 40 -0.84 3.27 -8.16
N ALA A 41 0.37 3.15 -7.61
CA ALA A 41 0.83 4.00 -6.51
C ALA A 41 0.92 5.46 -6.90
N ASN A 42 0.60 6.32 -5.93
CA ASN A 42 0.92 7.75 -6.01
C ASN A 42 2.43 7.94 -5.78
N PRO A 43 3.15 8.64 -6.66
CA PRO A 43 4.61 8.83 -6.53
C PRO A 43 5.01 9.62 -5.27
N GLY A 44 4.07 10.26 -4.58
CA GLY A 44 4.32 10.97 -3.33
C GLY A 44 4.86 10.08 -2.21
N VAL A 45 4.49 8.79 -2.17
CA VAL A 45 5.02 7.84 -1.18
C VAL A 45 6.54 7.65 -1.34
N ALA A 46 7.05 7.66 -2.57
CA ALA A 46 8.46 7.53 -2.85
C ALA A 46 9.27 8.71 -2.31
N LEU A 47 8.73 9.93 -2.39
CA LEU A 47 9.37 11.11 -1.85
C LEU A 47 9.53 11.03 -0.33
N LEU A 48 8.50 10.58 0.38
CA LEU A 48 8.55 10.38 1.83
C LEU A 48 9.60 9.36 2.21
N VAL A 49 9.61 8.23 1.55
CA VAL A 49 10.55 7.13 1.81
C VAL A 49 11.99 7.55 1.52
N ALA A 50 12.23 8.21 0.38
CA ALA A 50 13.57 8.66 0.02
C ALA A 50 14.14 9.71 1.01
N ARG A 51 13.28 10.57 1.57
CA ARG A 51 13.69 11.58 2.53
C ARG A 51 13.88 11.05 3.94
N SER A 52 13.01 10.15 4.38
CA SER A 52 13.07 9.62 5.74
C SER A 52 14.11 8.53 5.92
N GLY A 53 14.42 7.75 4.88
CA GLY A 53 15.24 6.55 4.99
C GLY A 53 14.66 5.51 5.98
N ALA A 54 13.43 5.70 6.44
CA ALA A 54 12.78 4.82 7.41
C ALA A 54 12.44 3.44 6.80
N PRO A 55 12.44 2.38 7.60
CA PRO A 55 11.93 1.09 7.13
C PRO A 55 10.43 1.16 6.88
N ILE A 56 9.98 0.40 5.90
CA ILE A 56 8.56 0.28 5.55
C ILE A 56 8.04 -1.03 6.12
N LEU A 57 6.93 -0.97 6.85
CA LEU A 57 6.16 -2.14 7.25
C LEU A 57 4.94 -2.27 6.32
N PRO A 58 4.93 -3.22 5.38
CA PRO A 58 3.79 -3.39 4.49
C PRO A 58 2.64 -4.08 5.23
N VAL A 59 1.45 -3.50 5.11
CA VAL A 59 0.21 -4.03 5.69
C VAL A 59 -0.84 -4.11 4.60
N ALA A 60 -1.33 -5.31 4.32
CA ALA A 60 -2.38 -5.55 3.35
C ALA A 60 -3.71 -5.86 4.05
N VAL A 61 -4.79 -5.26 3.56
CA VAL A 61 -6.15 -5.47 4.08
C VAL A 61 -7.04 -5.94 2.94
N THR A 62 -7.79 -7.02 3.14
CA THR A 62 -8.75 -7.56 2.17
C THR A 62 -10.10 -7.83 2.83
N GLY A 63 -11.17 -7.89 2.03
CA GLY A 63 -12.52 -8.18 2.51
C GLY A 63 -13.29 -6.94 2.99
N THR A 64 -12.74 -5.75 2.83
CA THR A 64 -13.38 -4.49 3.20
C THR A 64 -14.37 -3.99 2.15
N GLU A 65 -14.30 -4.48 0.92
CA GLU A 65 -15.20 -4.14 -0.18
C GLU A 65 -16.68 -4.46 0.09
N ARG A 66 -16.94 -5.33 1.05
CA ARG A 66 -18.28 -5.69 1.50
C ARG A 66 -18.83 -4.77 2.59
N LEU A 67 -18.02 -3.83 3.07
CA LEU A 67 -18.38 -2.90 4.13
C LEU A 67 -18.84 -1.54 3.60
N ASP A 68 -18.91 -1.36 2.27
CA ASP A 68 -19.16 -0.07 1.62
C ASP A 68 -20.57 0.48 1.74
N SER A 69 -21.49 -0.21 2.41
CA SER A 69 -22.81 0.30 2.67
C SER A 69 -23.01 0.52 4.15
N VAL A 70 -23.13 1.79 4.56
CA VAL A 70 -23.57 2.17 5.93
C VAL A 70 -24.89 1.49 6.29
N ALA A 71 -25.77 1.26 5.31
CA ALA A 71 -27.00 0.50 5.47
C ALA A 71 -26.73 -0.96 5.84
N HIS A 72 -25.69 -1.59 5.29
CA HIS A 72 -25.28 -2.94 5.69
C HIS A 72 -24.71 -3.00 7.10
N PHE A 73 -24.04 -1.96 7.55
CA PHE A 73 -23.52 -1.89 8.93
C PHE A 73 -24.66 -1.74 9.97
N LEU A 74 -25.71 -1.00 9.64
CA LEU A 74 -26.82 -0.71 10.56
C LEU A 74 -27.93 -1.77 10.54
N PHE A 75 -28.19 -2.43 9.41
CA PHE A 75 -29.37 -3.28 9.23
C PHE A 75 -29.10 -4.73 8.85
N ALA A 76 -27.91 -5.05 8.38
CA ALA A 76 -27.54 -6.43 8.07
C ALA A 76 -26.13 -6.69 8.63
N ARG A 77 -26.05 -7.50 9.69
CA ARG A 77 -24.78 -8.16 9.99
C ARG A 77 -24.42 -9.00 8.78
N PRO A 78 -23.40 -8.64 7.99
CA PRO A 78 -23.01 -9.45 6.85
C PRO A 78 -22.47 -10.77 7.36
N ARG A 79 -23.33 -11.79 7.34
CA ARG A 79 -22.90 -13.16 7.60
C ARG A 79 -21.87 -13.51 6.56
N GLY A 80 -20.58 -13.58 6.96
CA GLY A 80 -19.50 -14.04 6.13
C GLY A 80 -18.54 -12.98 5.57
N ALA A 81 -18.70 -11.69 5.86
CA ALA A 81 -17.64 -10.72 5.56
C ALA A 81 -16.46 -10.94 6.52
N ARG A 82 -15.38 -11.51 5.99
CA ARG A 82 -14.14 -11.68 6.74
C ARG A 82 -13.14 -10.65 6.25
N VAL A 83 -12.83 -9.68 7.09
CA VAL A 83 -11.70 -8.78 6.89
C VAL A 83 -10.44 -9.54 7.28
N ARG A 84 -9.46 -9.55 6.39
CA ARG A 84 -8.15 -10.15 6.63
C ARG A 84 -7.09 -9.06 6.59
N VAL A 85 -6.25 -9.01 7.60
CA VAL A 85 -5.08 -8.14 7.67
C VAL A 85 -3.84 -9.02 7.64
N VAL A 86 -2.92 -8.72 6.73
CA VAL A 86 -1.63 -9.42 6.61
C VAL A 86 -0.53 -8.39 6.80
N ILE A 87 0.33 -8.64 7.78
CA ILE A 87 1.48 -7.78 8.07
C ILE A 87 2.73 -8.50 7.55
N GLY A 88 3.45 -7.84 6.66
CA GLY A 88 4.68 -8.36 6.08
C GLY A 88 5.92 -8.07 6.93
N LYS A 89 7.07 -8.40 6.40
CA LYS A 89 8.34 -8.09 7.04
C LYS A 89 8.74 -6.63 6.74
N PRO A 90 9.30 -5.91 7.71
CA PRO A 90 9.86 -4.58 7.43
C PRO A 90 10.97 -4.67 6.38
N PHE A 91 11.00 -3.72 5.46
CA PHE A 91 12.03 -3.65 4.43
C PHE A 91 12.47 -2.20 4.17
N ARG A 92 13.60 -2.03 3.51
CA ARG A 92 14.06 -0.74 2.98
C ARG A 92 14.15 -0.86 1.47
N PRO A 93 13.42 -0.07 0.71
CA PRO A 93 13.55 -0.09 -0.74
C PRO A 93 14.93 0.44 -1.16
N SER A 94 15.40 -0.03 -2.30
CA SER A 94 16.65 0.47 -2.88
C SER A 94 16.41 1.85 -3.49
N VAL A 95 17.00 2.87 -2.88
CA VAL A 95 16.97 4.24 -3.41
C VAL A 95 18.24 4.46 -4.24
N PRO A 96 18.13 4.68 -5.56
CA PRO A 96 19.31 4.88 -6.41
C PRO A 96 20.01 6.18 -6.06
N THR A 97 21.35 6.16 -6.13
CA THR A 97 22.19 7.35 -6.04
C THR A 97 22.15 8.06 -7.38
N GLY A 98 21.38 9.14 -7.50
CA GLY A 98 21.24 9.89 -8.73
C GLY A 98 19.84 10.47 -8.91
N LYS A 99 19.40 10.63 -10.16
CA LYS A 99 18.03 11.10 -10.43
C LYS A 99 17.03 10.05 -9.98
N LEU A 100 16.24 10.39 -8.96
CA LEU A 100 15.22 9.49 -8.42
C LEU A 100 14.01 9.45 -9.35
N ASP A 101 13.66 8.26 -9.83
CA ASP A 101 12.37 8.00 -10.42
C ASP A 101 11.38 7.65 -9.30
N HIS A 102 10.57 8.63 -8.95
CA HIS A 102 9.58 8.49 -7.88
C HIS A 102 8.53 7.42 -8.17
N GLN A 103 8.16 7.26 -9.45
CA GLN A 103 7.16 6.26 -9.82
C GLN A 103 7.76 4.86 -9.71
N ALA A 104 8.98 4.65 -10.19
CA ALA A 104 9.65 3.35 -10.10
C ALA A 104 9.84 2.93 -8.62
N LEU A 105 10.22 3.86 -7.75
CA LEU A 105 10.35 3.59 -6.32
C LEU A 105 8.99 3.30 -5.66
N ALA A 106 7.95 4.03 -6.03
CA ALA A 106 6.60 3.77 -5.54
C ALA A 106 6.09 2.39 -6.00
N ASP A 107 6.32 2.04 -7.26
CA ASP A 107 5.94 0.74 -7.81
C ASP A 107 6.70 -0.42 -7.11
N GLN A 108 7.99 -0.24 -6.79
CA GLN A 108 8.76 -1.21 -5.99
C GLN A 108 8.13 -1.44 -4.60
N ILE A 109 7.72 -0.38 -3.93
CA ILE A 109 7.03 -0.48 -2.63
C ILE A 109 5.71 -1.26 -2.76
N MET A 110 4.96 -0.98 -3.82
CA MET A 110 3.68 -1.65 -4.06
C MET A 110 3.82 -3.12 -4.42
N VAL A 111 4.88 -3.52 -5.10
CA VAL A 111 5.17 -4.93 -5.37
C VAL A 111 5.34 -5.71 -4.07
N GLU A 112 6.09 -5.17 -3.09
CA GLU A 112 6.24 -5.80 -1.77
C GLU A 112 4.88 -5.94 -1.04
N LEU A 113 4.01 -4.94 -1.17
CA LEU A 113 2.66 -5.00 -0.62
C LEU A 113 1.79 -6.03 -1.37
N ALA A 114 1.88 -6.08 -2.70
CA ALA A 114 1.12 -7.00 -3.54
C ALA A 114 1.46 -8.48 -3.27
N LYS A 115 2.70 -8.78 -2.86
CA LYS A 115 3.11 -10.14 -2.45
C LYS A 115 2.31 -10.67 -1.24
N LEU A 116 1.80 -9.78 -0.38
CA LEU A 116 0.98 -10.15 0.76
C LEU A 116 -0.47 -10.47 0.38
N LEU A 117 -0.88 -10.12 -0.84
CA LEU A 117 -2.24 -10.22 -1.32
C LEU A 117 -2.48 -11.48 -2.15
N PRO A 118 -3.67 -12.09 -2.05
CA PRO A 118 -4.11 -13.10 -3.02
C PRO A 118 -4.08 -12.54 -4.45
N PRO A 119 -3.87 -13.38 -5.48
CA PRO A 119 -3.77 -12.95 -6.88
C PRO A 119 -4.91 -12.03 -7.34
N ALA A 120 -6.15 -12.31 -6.91
CA ALA A 120 -7.32 -11.50 -7.26
C ALA A 120 -7.27 -10.06 -6.74
N TYR A 121 -6.43 -9.77 -5.74
CA TYR A 121 -6.29 -8.45 -5.12
C TYR A 121 -5.03 -7.68 -5.56
N ARG A 122 -4.17 -8.28 -6.38
CA ARG A 122 -2.89 -7.67 -6.82
C ARG A 122 -3.07 -6.54 -7.82
N GLY A 123 -4.19 -6.50 -8.55
CA GLY A 123 -4.56 -5.42 -9.47
C GLY A 123 -3.44 -5.04 -10.44
N ALA A 124 -3.06 -3.78 -10.46
CA ALA A 124 -2.01 -3.25 -11.35
C ALA A 124 -0.62 -3.89 -11.17
N TYR A 125 -0.38 -4.65 -10.11
CA TYR A 125 0.91 -5.27 -9.77
C TYR A 125 0.92 -6.79 -9.92
N ALA A 126 -0.12 -7.39 -10.46
CA ALA A 126 -0.24 -8.85 -10.62
C ALA A 126 0.91 -9.44 -11.45
N ASP A 127 1.21 -8.83 -12.59
CA ASP A 127 2.26 -9.31 -13.51
C ASP A 127 3.66 -9.12 -12.90
N ALA A 128 3.90 -8.01 -12.19
CA ALA A 128 5.18 -7.75 -11.55
C ALA A 128 5.51 -8.80 -10.48
N VAL A 129 4.53 -9.18 -9.66
CA VAL A 129 4.69 -10.25 -8.66
C VAL A 129 4.91 -11.60 -9.33
N ALA A 130 4.18 -11.93 -10.40
CA ALA A 130 4.35 -13.19 -11.12
C ALA A 130 5.74 -13.34 -11.73
N ILE A 131 6.29 -12.25 -12.30
CA ILE A 131 7.66 -12.24 -12.85
C ILE A 131 8.69 -12.47 -11.75
N GLU A 132 8.52 -11.86 -10.59
CA GLU A 132 9.45 -12.01 -9.47
C GLU A 132 9.40 -13.42 -8.88
N ASP A 133 8.22 -13.98 -8.69
CA ASP A 133 8.03 -15.37 -8.24
C ASP A 133 8.70 -16.36 -9.21
N SER A 134 8.61 -16.13 -10.52
CA SER A 134 9.23 -16.97 -11.53
C SER A 134 10.78 -16.93 -11.47
N ARG A 135 11.35 -15.76 -11.17
CA ARG A 135 12.82 -15.60 -11.01
C ARG A 135 13.34 -16.33 -9.77
N LEU A 136 12.56 -16.35 -8.70
CA LEU A 136 12.93 -17.06 -7.46
C LEU A 136 12.86 -18.59 -7.62
N GLN A 137 12.01 -19.08 -8.54
CA GLN A 137 11.87 -20.52 -8.84
C GLN A 137 12.94 -21.04 -9.82
N ASN A 138 13.53 -20.15 -10.64
CA ASN A 138 14.61 -20.48 -11.58
C ASN A 138 15.77 -19.47 -11.37
N PRO A 139 16.57 -19.60 -10.30
CA PRO A 139 17.80 -18.84 -10.17
C PRO A 139 18.81 -19.41 -11.19
N ASP A 140 19.22 -18.59 -12.15
CA ASP A 140 20.33 -18.89 -13.07
C ASP A 140 21.63 -19.21 -12.31
#